data_a60f9d0c0d781e0ae29b97e139b1fab0
#
_entry.id   a60f9d0c0d781e0ae29b97e139b1fab0
#
_cell.length_a   1.000
_cell.length_b   1.000
_cell.length_c   1.000
_cell.angle_alpha   90.00
_cell.angle_beta   90.00
_cell.angle_gamma   90.00
#
_symmetry.space_group_name_H-M   'P 1'
#
loop_
_entity.id
_entity.type
_entity.pdbx_description
1 polymer ?
#
loop_
_entity_poly.entity_id
_entity_poly.type
_entity_poly.pdbx_seq_one_letter_code
_entity_poly.pdbx_strand_id
1 'polypeptide(L)'
;MTRQTKVMPSLGEAIRQSGLRDGMTISFHHHLREGDRVLNSVLAECSVLGLKDLTVNASALMGCHRSILDFVRDGTVTGIECNFMHAQIGQAISRGALEREVVFRSHGGRPAAMDRGESRIDVAFIAASAADAAGNCNGKQGNAAFGSIGYAMPDAEHAQYVVVVTDQLFEYPLIGASISEESVDAVVVIDSIGDPLRIMSGTTRVTRDPIGLLIAEQAAKAIGASGLLRDGFTFQTGAGGTSLAVAQYLGEIMREQGIVGRFASGGITGLLVNLLREGLFETLLDVQCFDREAVLSIGEDARHGEISATRYASPAAKSSVVDHLDVVILGATEIDTDFNVNVHTDSNGVIMGGSGGHSDTAAGAKLSIIVAPIMRARMPLIVDRVGTISTPGEDIDLLVTQYGLACNPRRSELASRLERAGLPVVPIHDLKAKAESITGVPTRSTHKGRPIARVISRDGMLLDTIAMIED
;
A
#
# COMPACT_ATOMS: atom_id res chain seq x y z
N MET A 1 35.53 5.44 28.64
CA MET A 1 34.38 6.04 27.97
C MET A 1 33.24 5.04 27.99
N THR A 2 32.18 5.29 28.74
CA THR A 2 30.93 4.50 28.68
C THR A 2 30.38 4.60 27.27
N ARG A 3 30.17 3.45 26.60
CA ARG A 3 29.48 3.40 25.30
C ARG A 3 28.14 4.13 25.47
N GLN A 4 27.92 5.13 24.66
CA GLN A 4 26.65 5.87 24.67
C GLN A 4 25.58 4.92 24.13
N THR A 5 24.71 4.43 25.02
CA THR A 5 23.56 3.59 24.62
C THR A 5 22.32 4.46 24.46
N LYS A 6 21.52 4.20 23.41
CA LYS A 6 20.20 4.82 23.17
C LYS A 6 19.06 4.00 23.76
N VAL A 7 19.37 2.89 24.42
CA VAL A 7 18.36 2.00 25.01
C VAL A 7 17.70 2.68 26.20
N MET A 8 16.38 2.83 26.10
CA MET A 8 15.51 3.37 27.15
C MET A 8 14.91 2.26 28.00
N PRO A 9 14.67 2.52 29.30
CA PRO A 9 14.16 1.49 30.22
C PRO A 9 12.70 1.08 29.92
N SER A 10 11.91 1.94 29.26
CA SER A 10 10.53 1.65 28.90
C SER A 10 10.03 2.54 27.78
N LEU A 11 8.90 2.15 27.17
CA LEU A 11 8.21 2.95 26.14
C LEU A 11 7.75 4.30 26.71
N GLY A 12 7.20 4.33 27.93
CA GLY A 12 6.78 5.57 28.58
C GLY A 12 7.95 6.54 28.82
N GLU A 13 9.14 6.04 29.15
CA GLU A 13 10.31 6.90 29.30
C GLU A 13 10.78 7.46 27.95
N ALA A 14 10.77 6.66 26.89
CA ALA A 14 11.08 7.15 25.54
C ALA A 14 10.08 8.21 25.07
N ILE A 15 8.78 8.02 25.35
CA ILE A 15 7.74 9.02 25.04
C ILE A 15 7.98 10.33 25.80
N ARG A 16 8.31 10.27 27.11
CA ARG A 16 8.64 11.50 27.89
C ARG A 16 9.88 12.21 27.34
N GLN A 17 10.92 11.45 27.05
CA GLN A 17 12.18 12.00 26.54
C GLN A 17 12.05 12.58 25.13
N SER A 18 11.17 12.04 24.30
CA SER A 18 10.89 12.60 22.96
C SER A 18 10.26 14.01 23.01
N GLY A 19 9.78 14.44 24.16
CA GLY A 19 9.06 15.68 24.31
C GLY A 19 7.66 15.67 23.67
N LEU A 20 7.12 14.47 23.42
CA LEU A 20 5.76 14.31 22.89
C LEU A 20 4.73 14.98 23.82
N ARG A 21 3.86 15.80 23.24
CA ARG A 21 2.81 16.55 23.95
C ARG A 21 1.55 16.63 23.10
N ASP A 22 0.48 17.13 23.70
CA ASP A 22 -0.80 17.35 23.04
C ASP A 22 -0.67 18.15 21.74
N GLY A 23 -1.43 17.76 20.73
CA GLY A 23 -1.46 18.39 19.41
C GLY A 23 -0.37 17.90 18.46
N MET A 24 0.58 17.07 18.89
CA MET A 24 1.67 16.56 18.07
C MET A 24 1.27 15.38 17.20
N THR A 25 2.07 15.14 16.16
CA THR A 25 1.91 14.01 15.22
C THR A 25 2.89 12.88 15.52
N ILE A 26 2.37 11.68 15.67
CA ILE A 26 3.15 10.45 15.81
C ILE A 26 2.99 9.56 14.58
N SER A 27 4.06 8.88 14.17
CA SER A 27 3.99 8.05 12.96
C SER A 27 4.26 6.58 13.23
N PHE A 28 3.66 5.75 12.34
CA PHE A 28 3.76 4.30 12.35
C PHE A 28 3.81 3.74 10.94
N HIS A 29 4.33 2.51 10.83
CA HIS A 29 4.36 1.76 9.58
C HIS A 29 3.71 0.37 9.75
N HIS A 30 3.26 -0.23 8.64
CA HIS A 30 2.43 -1.45 8.68
C HIS A 30 3.13 -2.71 8.16
N HIS A 31 4.45 -2.84 8.31
CA HIS A 31 5.19 -3.97 7.74
C HIS A 31 4.80 -5.31 8.36
N LEU A 32 4.48 -5.35 9.67
CA LEU A 32 3.92 -6.53 10.35
C LEU A 32 2.42 -6.78 10.01
N ARG A 33 1.77 -5.87 9.27
CA ARG A 33 0.38 -5.99 8.79
C ARG A 33 -0.59 -6.35 9.93
N GLU A 34 -1.36 -7.45 9.79
CA GLU A 34 -2.30 -7.91 10.83
C GLU A 34 -1.62 -8.45 12.09
N GLY A 35 -0.30 -8.55 12.10
CA GLY A 35 0.49 -8.99 13.23
C GLY A 35 1.00 -7.85 14.12
N ASP A 36 0.92 -6.58 13.68
CA ASP A 36 1.52 -5.45 14.40
C ASP A 36 0.90 -5.22 15.79
N ARG A 37 1.78 -4.90 16.76
CA ARG A 37 1.40 -4.53 18.13
C ARG A 37 1.93 -3.17 18.55
N VAL A 38 2.89 -2.59 17.80
CA VAL A 38 3.61 -1.39 18.23
C VAL A 38 2.68 -0.19 18.32
N LEU A 39 1.84 0.05 17.30
CA LEU A 39 0.86 1.16 17.32
C LEU A 39 -0.03 1.09 18.57
N ASN A 40 -0.60 -0.07 18.85
CA ASN A 40 -1.50 -0.24 19.99
C ASN A 40 -0.76 -0.03 21.33
N SER A 41 0.48 -0.52 21.45
CA SER A 41 1.28 -0.37 22.67
C SER A 41 1.66 1.09 22.93
N VAL A 42 2.04 1.82 21.87
CA VAL A 42 2.37 3.26 21.97
C VAL A 42 1.15 4.08 22.34
N LEU A 43 -0.01 3.86 21.70
CA LEU A 43 -1.23 4.60 22.01
C LEU A 43 -1.73 4.31 23.43
N ALA A 44 -1.61 3.05 23.89
CA ALA A 44 -1.95 2.71 25.27
C ALA A 44 -1.09 3.48 26.28
N GLU A 45 0.23 3.56 26.02
CA GLU A 45 1.14 4.31 26.89
C GLU A 45 0.87 5.82 26.83
N CYS A 46 0.59 6.37 25.64
CA CYS A 46 0.19 7.79 25.49
C CYS A 46 -1.07 8.10 26.32
N SER A 47 -2.06 7.23 26.29
CA SER A 47 -3.30 7.38 27.09
C SER A 47 -3.00 7.31 28.60
N VAL A 48 -2.14 6.37 29.04
CA VAL A 48 -1.69 6.26 30.45
C VAL A 48 -0.94 7.53 30.90
N LEU A 49 -0.15 8.13 30.02
CA LEU A 49 0.56 9.39 30.27
C LEU A 49 -0.34 10.63 30.22
N GLY A 50 -1.63 10.45 29.88
CA GLY A 50 -2.61 11.52 29.81
C GLY A 50 -2.51 12.41 28.58
N LEU A 51 -1.77 11.99 27.55
CA LEU A 51 -1.63 12.74 26.29
C LEU A 51 -2.95 12.77 25.53
N LYS A 52 -3.24 13.91 24.92
CA LYS A 52 -4.47 14.18 24.17
C LYS A 52 -4.17 14.85 22.83
N ASP A 53 -5.17 14.88 21.95
CA ASP A 53 -5.13 15.64 20.68
C ASP A 53 -4.01 15.19 19.74
N LEU A 54 -3.59 13.92 19.78
CA LEU A 54 -2.55 13.41 18.89
C LEU A 54 -3.09 13.16 17.48
N THR A 55 -2.26 13.41 16.48
CA THR A 55 -2.48 12.94 15.10
C THR A 55 -1.66 11.68 14.85
N VAL A 56 -2.32 10.61 14.40
CA VAL A 56 -1.67 9.38 13.96
C VAL A 56 -1.43 9.45 12.46
N ASN A 57 -0.18 9.48 12.05
CA ASN A 57 0.24 9.38 10.65
C ASN A 57 0.79 7.98 10.38
N ALA A 58 0.02 7.14 9.69
CA ALA A 58 0.38 5.74 9.47
C ALA A 58 0.43 5.38 7.99
N SER A 59 1.41 4.57 7.58
CA SER A 59 1.46 4.02 6.22
C SER A 59 0.27 3.10 5.90
N ALA A 60 -0.37 2.49 6.91
CA ALA A 60 -1.70 1.89 6.83
C ALA A 60 -2.24 1.59 8.24
N LEU A 61 -3.56 1.61 8.40
CA LEU A 61 -4.28 1.14 9.58
C LEU A 61 -4.94 -0.20 9.26
N MET A 62 -4.35 -1.28 9.80
CA MET A 62 -4.79 -2.66 9.61
C MET A 62 -5.91 -3.04 10.61
N GLY A 63 -6.52 -4.21 10.45
CA GLY A 63 -7.57 -4.70 11.36
C GLY A 63 -7.10 -4.86 12.81
N CYS A 64 -5.84 -5.24 13.03
CA CYS A 64 -5.23 -5.33 14.36
C CYS A 64 -5.13 -3.98 15.09
N HIS A 65 -5.23 -2.86 14.37
CA HIS A 65 -5.21 -1.51 14.94
C HIS A 65 -6.60 -0.98 15.33
N ARG A 66 -7.64 -1.83 15.34
CA ARG A 66 -9.03 -1.41 15.64
C ARG A 66 -9.17 -0.69 16.99
N SER A 67 -8.30 -0.99 17.96
CA SER A 67 -8.28 -0.30 19.26
C SER A 67 -8.00 1.20 19.17
N ILE A 68 -7.52 1.72 18.04
CA ILE A 68 -7.39 3.17 17.80
C ILE A 68 -8.73 3.91 18.05
N LEU A 69 -9.86 3.23 17.81
CA LEU A 69 -11.19 3.79 18.08
C LEU A 69 -11.47 4.04 19.56
N ASP A 70 -10.79 3.33 20.47
CA ASP A 70 -10.88 3.56 21.90
C ASP A 70 -10.15 4.86 22.26
N PHE A 71 -8.99 5.07 21.64
CA PHE A 71 -8.17 6.28 21.79
C PHE A 71 -8.76 7.51 21.07
N VAL A 72 -9.57 7.30 20.04
CA VAL A 72 -10.41 8.36 19.45
C VAL A 72 -11.50 8.78 20.43
N ARG A 73 -12.18 7.81 21.08
CA ARG A 73 -13.25 8.09 22.03
C ARG A 73 -12.77 8.79 23.31
N ASP A 74 -11.58 8.47 23.79
CA ASP A 74 -11.01 9.10 25.00
C ASP A 74 -10.29 10.41 24.72
N GLY A 75 -10.18 10.81 23.42
CA GLY A 75 -9.54 12.06 22.98
C GLY A 75 -8.01 12.01 22.91
N THR A 76 -7.38 10.84 23.09
CA THR A 76 -5.94 10.68 22.87
C THR A 76 -5.59 10.89 21.39
N VAL A 77 -6.43 10.36 20.48
CA VAL A 77 -6.28 10.54 19.02
C VAL A 77 -7.43 11.39 18.49
N THR A 78 -7.12 12.50 17.82
CA THR A 78 -8.11 13.41 17.21
C THR A 78 -7.86 13.64 15.72
N GLY A 79 -6.70 13.19 15.19
CA GLY A 79 -6.36 13.30 13.78
C GLY A 79 -5.81 11.98 13.23
N ILE A 80 -6.11 11.68 11.97
CA ILE A 80 -5.57 10.51 11.26
C ILE A 80 -5.14 10.94 9.86
N GLU A 81 -3.88 10.62 9.51
CA GLU A 81 -3.38 10.59 8.13
C GLU A 81 -2.94 9.15 7.81
N CYS A 82 -3.38 8.58 6.68
CA CYS A 82 -2.98 7.23 6.32
C CYS A 82 -3.08 6.97 4.81
N ASN A 83 -2.49 5.85 4.36
CA ASN A 83 -2.56 5.44 2.96
C ASN A 83 -3.62 4.35 2.73
N PHE A 84 -4.03 3.70 3.79
CA PHE A 84 -5.03 2.63 3.78
C PHE A 84 -5.69 2.53 5.16
N MET A 85 -6.98 2.24 5.18
CA MET A 85 -7.74 2.04 6.42
C MET A 85 -8.61 0.78 6.29
N HIS A 86 -8.40 -0.18 7.19
CA HIS A 86 -9.19 -1.41 7.21
C HIS A 86 -10.67 -1.12 7.51
N ALA A 87 -11.57 -1.87 6.88
CA ALA A 87 -13.02 -1.65 6.94
C ALA A 87 -13.60 -1.52 8.36
N GLN A 88 -13.07 -2.26 9.34
CA GLN A 88 -13.56 -2.18 10.74
C GLN A 88 -13.33 -0.79 11.38
N ILE A 89 -12.24 -0.11 11.00
CA ILE A 89 -11.96 1.26 11.43
C ILE A 89 -12.75 2.22 10.54
N GLY A 90 -12.70 2.00 9.23
CA GLY A 90 -13.37 2.82 8.23
C GLY A 90 -14.87 2.96 8.45
N GLN A 91 -15.57 1.89 8.86
CA GLN A 91 -16.99 1.95 9.19
C GLN A 91 -17.32 2.92 10.33
N ALA A 92 -16.50 2.94 11.39
CA ALA A 92 -16.70 3.87 12.50
C ALA A 92 -16.42 5.32 12.06
N ILE A 93 -15.35 5.54 11.29
CA ILE A 93 -15.00 6.87 10.76
C ILE A 93 -16.11 7.35 9.79
N SER A 94 -16.64 6.47 8.93
CA SER A 94 -17.71 6.80 7.98
C SER A 94 -19.01 7.24 8.69
N ARG A 95 -19.20 6.82 9.93
CA ARG A 95 -20.32 7.25 10.80
C ARG A 95 -19.98 8.43 11.72
N GLY A 96 -18.85 9.09 11.49
CA GLY A 96 -18.48 10.32 12.21
C GLY A 96 -17.79 10.09 13.56
N ALA A 97 -17.15 8.93 13.79
CA ALA A 97 -16.40 8.67 15.02
C ALA A 97 -15.24 9.64 15.25
N LEU A 98 -14.71 10.25 14.20
CA LEU A 98 -13.66 11.26 14.26
C LEU A 98 -14.23 12.61 13.80
N GLU A 99 -13.94 13.70 14.54
CA GLU A 99 -14.42 15.04 14.19
C GLU A 99 -13.60 15.65 13.05
N ARG A 100 -12.27 15.51 13.10
CA ARG A 100 -11.37 15.98 12.05
C ARG A 100 -11.47 15.05 10.83
N GLU A 101 -11.32 15.62 9.64
CA GLU A 101 -11.24 14.86 8.41
C GLU A 101 -9.99 13.99 8.40
N VAL A 102 -10.14 12.73 8.04
CA VAL A 102 -9.00 11.84 7.71
C VAL A 102 -8.33 12.34 6.43
N VAL A 103 -7.00 12.33 6.40
CA VAL A 103 -6.24 12.62 5.19
C VAL A 103 -5.72 11.32 4.60
N PHE A 104 -6.26 10.93 3.44
CA PHE A 104 -5.72 9.82 2.66
C PHE A 104 -4.68 10.32 1.67
N ARG A 105 -3.49 9.75 1.71
CA ARG A 105 -2.41 9.97 0.73
C ARG A 105 -2.04 8.64 0.08
N SER A 106 -1.32 8.68 -1.05
CA SER A 106 -0.70 7.48 -1.59
C SER A 106 0.63 7.16 -0.87
N HIS A 107 1.20 5.98 -1.15
CA HIS A 107 2.50 5.61 -0.57
C HIS A 107 3.63 6.55 -0.99
N GLY A 108 3.60 7.07 -2.22
CA GLY A 108 4.54 8.09 -2.70
C GLY A 108 4.17 9.50 -2.28
N GLY A 109 2.87 9.80 -2.20
CA GLY A 109 2.36 11.10 -1.77
C GLY A 109 2.64 11.42 -0.30
N ARG A 110 2.75 10.39 0.57
CA ARG A 110 3.07 10.57 1.99
C ARG A 110 4.49 11.12 2.20
N PRO A 111 5.57 10.48 1.73
CA PRO A 111 6.92 11.06 1.84
C PRO A 111 7.05 12.38 1.08
N ALA A 112 6.41 12.55 -0.08
CA ALA A 112 6.41 13.83 -0.78
C ALA A 112 5.77 14.96 0.03
N ALA A 113 4.73 14.68 0.82
CA ALA A 113 4.13 15.66 1.71
C ALA A 113 5.05 16.04 2.88
N MET A 114 5.87 15.09 3.36
CA MET A 114 6.92 15.37 4.36
C MET A 114 8.00 16.28 3.76
N ASP A 115 8.51 15.95 2.57
CA ASP A 115 9.51 16.77 1.85
C ASP A 115 9.03 18.21 1.63
N ARG A 116 7.72 18.40 1.34
CA ARG A 116 7.13 19.73 1.17
C ARG A 116 6.74 20.44 2.47
N GLY A 117 6.88 19.75 3.62
CA GLY A 117 6.46 20.30 4.93
C GLY A 117 4.94 20.36 5.13
N GLU A 118 4.15 19.67 4.28
CA GLU A 118 2.68 19.59 4.39
C GLU A 118 2.24 18.59 5.46
N SER A 119 3.06 17.56 5.70
CA SER A 119 2.86 16.54 6.73
C SER A 119 4.11 16.54 7.61
N ARG A 120 3.93 16.84 8.90
CA ARG A 120 5.01 16.89 9.88
C ARG A 120 4.90 15.67 10.79
N ILE A 121 6.03 15.06 11.12
CA ILE A 121 6.14 14.02 12.13
C ILE A 121 6.97 14.54 13.30
N ASP A 122 6.36 14.61 14.48
CA ASP A 122 7.08 15.04 15.70
C ASP A 122 7.83 13.85 16.30
N VAL A 123 7.17 12.67 16.41
CA VAL A 123 7.82 11.43 16.89
C VAL A 123 7.48 10.26 15.98
N ALA A 124 8.50 9.59 15.45
CA ALA A 124 8.34 8.33 14.72
C ALA A 124 8.56 7.13 15.64
N PHE A 125 7.62 6.19 15.64
CA PHE A 125 7.76 4.90 16.32
C PHE A 125 7.96 3.80 15.27
N ILE A 126 9.20 3.28 15.20
CA ILE A 126 9.61 2.34 14.17
C ILE A 126 9.70 0.93 14.78
N ALA A 127 8.78 0.05 14.36
CA ALA A 127 8.90 -1.37 14.68
C ALA A 127 10.08 -1.96 13.90
N ALA A 128 11.00 -2.61 14.58
CA ALA A 128 12.14 -3.29 13.97
C ALA A 128 12.33 -4.66 14.63
N SER A 129 12.45 -5.72 13.84
CA SER A 129 12.69 -7.07 14.36
C SER A 129 14.11 -7.30 14.82
N ALA A 130 15.01 -6.39 14.48
CA ALA A 130 16.40 -6.36 14.95
C ALA A 130 16.86 -4.92 15.14
N ALA A 131 17.47 -4.63 16.29
CA ALA A 131 18.13 -3.36 16.56
C ALA A 131 19.38 -3.59 17.40
N ASP A 132 20.34 -2.64 17.37
CA ASP A 132 21.45 -2.61 18.33
C ASP A 132 21.29 -1.43 19.32
N ALA A 133 22.14 -1.41 20.33
CA ALA A 133 22.07 -0.39 21.39
C ALA A 133 22.41 1.03 20.91
N ALA A 134 23.00 1.18 19.72
CA ALA A 134 23.27 2.47 19.11
C ALA A 134 22.12 2.98 18.23
N GLY A 135 21.17 2.08 17.83
CA GLY A 135 19.99 2.44 17.06
C GLY A 135 19.98 1.95 15.62
N ASN A 136 21.02 1.25 15.14
CA ASN A 136 20.93 0.56 13.85
C ASN A 136 19.79 -0.46 13.90
N CYS A 137 18.93 -0.50 12.88
CA CYS A 137 17.80 -1.41 12.89
C CYS A 137 17.39 -1.90 11.50
N ASN A 138 16.70 -3.05 11.46
CA ASN A 138 16.09 -3.60 10.26
C ASN A 138 14.89 -4.51 10.58
N GLY A 139 14.18 -4.95 9.54
CA GLY A 139 13.09 -5.94 9.63
C GLY A 139 13.51 -7.33 9.12
N LYS A 140 14.76 -7.54 8.74
CA LYS A 140 15.23 -8.73 8.02
C LYS A 140 15.75 -9.84 8.93
N GLN A 141 16.12 -9.49 10.15
CA GLN A 141 16.72 -10.39 11.16
C GLN A 141 15.83 -10.46 12.40
N GLY A 142 16.10 -11.41 13.26
CA GLY A 142 15.36 -11.58 14.51
C GLY A 142 14.13 -12.50 14.40
N ASN A 143 13.54 -12.80 15.57
CA ASN A 143 12.43 -13.76 15.68
C ASN A 143 11.14 -13.24 15.03
N ALA A 144 10.93 -11.92 15.07
CA ALA A 144 9.79 -11.25 14.48
C ALA A 144 10.10 -10.68 13.07
N ALA A 145 11.08 -11.25 12.33
CA ALA A 145 11.46 -10.77 11.01
C ALA A 145 10.26 -10.69 10.06
N PHE A 146 10.12 -9.54 9.40
CA PHE A 146 9.04 -9.21 8.47
C PHE A 146 9.56 -8.63 7.13
N GLY A 147 10.88 -8.52 6.95
CA GLY A 147 11.55 -8.14 5.71
C GLY A 147 11.86 -6.65 5.59
N SER A 148 11.50 -6.04 4.46
CA SER A 148 11.73 -4.63 4.19
C SER A 148 11.02 -3.70 5.18
N ILE A 149 11.65 -2.57 5.52
CA ILE A 149 11.04 -1.48 6.32
C ILE A 149 10.91 -0.19 5.51
N GLY A 150 10.69 -0.31 4.21
CA GLY A 150 10.74 0.81 3.27
C GLY A 150 9.81 1.98 3.59
N TYR A 151 8.64 1.74 4.20
CA TYR A 151 7.73 2.83 4.62
C TYR A 151 8.18 3.55 5.88
N ALA A 152 9.04 2.96 6.72
CA ALA A 152 9.58 3.58 7.91
C ALA A 152 10.79 4.48 7.63
N MET A 153 11.49 4.25 6.51
CA MET A 153 12.69 5.04 6.18
C MET A 153 12.42 6.54 6.07
N PRO A 154 11.40 7.01 5.32
CA PRO A 154 11.10 8.45 5.29
C PRO A 154 10.64 8.98 6.65
N ASP A 155 10.02 8.18 7.52
CA ASP A 155 9.67 8.59 8.86
C ASP A 155 10.93 8.88 9.70
N ALA A 156 11.96 8.00 9.59
CA ALA A 156 13.25 8.19 10.25
C ALA A 156 14.04 9.39 9.70
N GLU A 157 13.84 9.72 8.42
CA GLU A 157 14.51 10.86 7.77
C GLU A 157 13.88 12.21 8.15
N HIS A 158 12.56 12.24 8.42
CA HIS A 158 11.80 13.50 8.58
C HIS A 158 11.27 13.77 9.98
N ALA A 159 11.19 12.75 10.86
CA ALA A 159 10.73 12.96 12.23
C ALA A 159 11.72 13.79 13.06
N GLN A 160 11.18 14.57 14.01
CA GLN A 160 12.02 15.34 14.94
C GLN A 160 12.67 14.45 15.99
N TYR A 161 12.03 13.32 16.32
CA TYR A 161 12.54 12.33 17.25
C TYR A 161 12.15 10.93 16.79
N VAL A 162 13.10 10.01 16.77
CA VAL A 162 12.91 8.64 16.26
C VAL A 162 13.12 7.62 17.36
N VAL A 163 12.08 6.84 17.64
CA VAL A 163 12.07 5.74 18.61
C VAL A 163 11.99 4.42 17.86
N VAL A 164 13.04 3.62 17.90
CA VAL A 164 13.00 2.24 17.45
C VAL A 164 12.41 1.37 18.57
N VAL A 165 11.38 0.61 18.23
CA VAL A 165 10.73 -0.37 19.13
C VAL A 165 11.06 -1.76 18.60
N THR A 166 11.74 -2.56 19.40
CA THR A 166 12.22 -3.90 19.04
C THR A 166 11.88 -4.93 20.12
N ASP A 167 11.83 -6.19 19.76
CA ASP A 167 11.77 -7.31 20.71
C ASP A 167 13.08 -8.10 20.78
N GLN A 168 14.10 -7.67 19.99
CA GLN A 168 15.40 -8.33 20.01
C GLN A 168 16.56 -7.35 19.77
N LEU A 169 17.46 -7.23 20.76
CA LEU A 169 18.73 -6.51 20.61
C LEU A 169 19.82 -7.43 20.09
N PHE A 170 20.61 -6.89 19.18
CA PHE A 170 21.80 -7.51 18.60
C PHE A 170 23.08 -6.80 19.09
N GLU A 171 24.23 -7.45 18.92
CA GLU A 171 25.52 -6.84 19.19
C GLU A 171 25.80 -5.72 18.14
N TYR A 172 26.44 -4.65 18.63
CA TYR A 172 26.90 -3.56 17.76
C TYR A 172 28.19 -3.96 17.01
N PRO A 173 28.30 -3.63 15.70
CA PRO A 173 27.26 -3.01 14.85
C PRO A 173 26.30 -4.05 14.26
N LEU A 174 25.02 -3.72 14.21
CA LEU A 174 24.03 -4.54 13.49
C LEU A 174 24.34 -4.48 11.98
N ILE A 175 24.80 -5.60 11.43
CA ILE A 175 25.14 -5.70 10.01
C ILE A 175 23.86 -5.75 9.17
N GLY A 176 23.83 -4.98 8.09
CA GLY A 176 22.68 -4.91 7.17
C GLY A 176 21.52 -4.05 7.70
N ALA A 177 21.82 -3.05 8.53
CA ALA A 177 20.86 -2.07 8.99
C ALA A 177 20.15 -1.40 7.80
N SER A 178 18.82 -1.27 7.89
CA SER A 178 17.98 -0.54 6.93
C SER A 178 17.86 0.93 7.29
N ILE A 179 17.88 1.23 8.59
CA ILE A 179 17.94 2.57 9.17
C ILE A 179 19.17 2.61 10.07
N SER A 180 20.00 3.62 9.86
CA SER A 180 21.25 3.84 10.57
C SER A 180 21.01 4.50 11.93
N GLU A 181 21.93 4.21 12.86
CA GLU A 181 21.99 4.86 14.18
C GLU A 181 21.97 6.39 14.10
N GLU A 182 22.42 6.99 13.00
CA GLU A 182 22.44 8.45 12.83
C GLU A 182 21.02 9.08 12.76
N SER A 183 20.02 8.28 12.37
CA SER A 183 18.61 8.70 12.26
C SER A 183 17.75 8.27 13.45
N VAL A 184 18.33 7.71 14.50
CA VAL A 184 17.59 7.14 15.65
C VAL A 184 17.99 7.83 16.93
N ASP A 185 17.03 8.27 17.74
CA ASP A 185 17.27 8.94 19.02
C ASP A 185 17.17 7.98 20.21
N ALA A 186 16.25 7.03 20.16
CA ALA A 186 16.02 6.07 21.25
C ALA A 186 15.71 4.67 20.73
N VAL A 187 16.05 3.66 21.53
CA VAL A 187 15.71 2.25 21.32
C VAL A 187 14.95 1.75 22.53
N VAL A 188 13.79 1.12 22.30
CA VAL A 188 12.99 0.49 23.37
C VAL A 188 12.85 -0.99 23.07
N VAL A 189 13.17 -1.82 24.09
CA VAL A 189 12.93 -3.25 24.00
C VAL A 189 11.62 -3.59 24.69
N ILE A 190 10.73 -4.26 23.97
CA ILE A 190 9.44 -4.76 24.46
C ILE A 190 9.36 -6.27 24.29
N ASP A 191 8.40 -6.91 24.95
CA ASP A 191 8.25 -8.38 24.89
C ASP A 191 7.96 -8.90 23.49
N SER A 192 7.22 -8.15 22.67
CA SER A 192 6.91 -8.51 21.29
C SER A 192 6.42 -7.30 20.48
N ILE A 193 7.04 -7.05 19.33
CA ILE A 193 6.57 -6.06 18.35
C ILE A 193 5.40 -6.57 17.53
N GLY A 194 5.16 -7.89 17.52
CA GLY A 194 4.05 -8.48 16.78
C GLY A 194 4.27 -9.94 16.38
N ASP A 195 3.37 -10.45 15.55
CA ASP A 195 3.39 -11.82 15.05
C ASP A 195 3.75 -11.84 13.54
N PRO A 196 4.97 -12.25 13.16
CA PRO A 196 5.41 -12.27 11.76
C PRO A 196 4.65 -13.29 10.91
N LEU A 197 3.95 -14.27 11.48
CA LEU A 197 3.12 -15.21 10.72
C LEU A 197 1.85 -14.56 10.17
N ARG A 198 1.47 -13.38 10.67
CA ARG A 198 0.30 -12.63 10.26
C ARG A 198 0.59 -11.52 9.24
N ILE A 199 1.80 -11.45 8.71
CA ILE A 199 2.12 -10.57 7.57
C ILE A 199 1.37 -11.00 6.31
N MET A 200 1.14 -12.30 6.14
CA MET A 200 0.37 -12.84 5.03
C MET A 200 -1.12 -12.65 5.30
N SER A 201 -1.78 -11.83 4.49
CA SER A 201 -3.25 -11.72 4.48
C SER A 201 -3.87 -12.74 3.53
N GLY A 202 -5.17 -13.03 3.70
CA GLY A 202 -5.89 -13.95 2.80
C GLY A 202 -5.93 -13.49 1.34
N THR A 203 -5.65 -12.20 1.07
CA THR A 203 -5.63 -11.62 -0.29
C THR A 203 -4.30 -11.84 -1.01
N THR A 204 -3.20 -12.15 -0.32
CA THR A 204 -1.86 -12.33 -0.90
C THR A 204 -1.62 -13.75 -1.45
N ARG A 205 -2.65 -14.38 -2.00
CA ARG A 205 -2.58 -15.70 -2.64
C ARG A 205 -3.16 -15.63 -4.04
N VAL A 206 -2.55 -16.37 -4.98
CA VAL A 206 -3.10 -16.55 -6.33
C VAL A 206 -4.55 -17.03 -6.23
N THR A 207 -5.45 -16.39 -6.98
CA THR A 207 -6.85 -16.77 -6.99
C THR A 207 -7.03 -18.20 -7.53
N ARG A 208 -8.07 -18.89 -7.04
CA ARG A 208 -8.55 -20.18 -7.58
C ARG A 208 -9.93 -20.02 -8.23
N ASP A 209 -10.48 -18.81 -8.20
CA ASP A 209 -11.75 -18.51 -8.85
C ASP A 209 -11.59 -18.57 -10.38
N PRO A 210 -12.38 -19.38 -11.10
CA PRO A 210 -12.26 -19.50 -12.56
C PRO A 210 -12.42 -18.19 -13.30
N ILE A 211 -13.27 -17.26 -12.80
CA ILE A 211 -13.44 -15.93 -13.38
C ILE A 211 -12.17 -15.10 -13.20
N GLY A 212 -11.59 -15.13 -12.00
CA GLY A 212 -10.33 -14.45 -11.71
C GLY A 212 -9.17 -14.97 -12.56
N LEU A 213 -9.09 -16.29 -12.77
CA LEU A 213 -8.09 -16.92 -13.64
C LEU A 213 -8.27 -16.52 -15.11
N LEU A 214 -9.51 -16.52 -15.63
CA LEU A 214 -9.81 -16.06 -17.00
C LEU A 214 -9.39 -14.59 -17.20
N ILE A 215 -9.72 -13.71 -16.27
CA ILE A 215 -9.32 -12.30 -16.31
C ILE A 215 -7.79 -12.18 -16.33
N ALA A 216 -7.12 -12.94 -15.47
CA ALA A 216 -5.65 -12.91 -15.37
C ALA A 216 -4.97 -13.40 -16.65
N GLU A 217 -5.47 -14.46 -17.26
CA GLU A 217 -4.97 -14.96 -18.55
C GLU A 217 -5.14 -13.93 -19.67
N GLN A 218 -6.31 -13.27 -19.74
CA GLN A 218 -6.56 -12.22 -20.73
C GLN A 218 -5.65 -11.01 -20.51
N ALA A 219 -5.40 -10.62 -19.26
CA ALA A 219 -4.48 -9.53 -18.93
C ALA A 219 -3.04 -9.88 -19.33
N ALA A 220 -2.55 -11.09 -19.07
CA ALA A 220 -1.23 -11.53 -19.48
C ALA A 220 -1.09 -11.53 -21.02
N LYS A 221 -2.11 -12.00 -21.76
CA LYS A 221 -2.15 -11.90 -23.23
C LYS A 221 -2.15 -10.45 -23.70
N ALA A 222 -2.86 -9.54 -23.03
CA ALA A 222 -2.86 -8.12 -23.37
C ALA A 222 -1.48 -7.49 -23.17
N ILE A 223 -0.75 -7.86 -22.11
CA ILE A 223 0.65 -7.45 -21.89
C ILE A 223 1.51 -7.93 -23.05
N GLY A 224 1.40 -9.21 -23.44
CA GLY A 224 2.14 -9.76 -24.58
C GLY A 224 1.87 -9.01 -25.89
N ALA A 225 0.61 -8.62 -26.15
CA ALA A 225 0.20 -7.89 -27.35
C ALA A 225 0.53 -6.39 -27.31
N SER A 226 0.79 -5.82 -26.14
CA SER A 226 1.05 -4.38 -25.95
C SER A 226 2.33 -3.88 -26.65
N GLY A 227 3.30 -4.78 -26.86
CA GLY A 227 4.62 -4.47 -27.36
C GLY A 227 5.61 -4.01 -26.27
N LEU A 228 5.21 -4.07 -24.99
CA LEU A 228 6.07 -3.75 -23.85
C LEU A 228 6.80 -4.98 -23.30
N LEU A 229 6.27 -6.19 -23.52
CA LEU A 229 6.89 -7.43 -23.08
C LEU A 229 8.10 -7.78 -23.95
N ARG A 230 9.29 -7.51 -23.44
CA ARG A 230 10.58 -7.73 -24.09
C ARG A 230 11.70 -7.82 -23.05
N ASP A 231 12.90 -8.17 -23.46
CA ASP A 231 14.06 -8.13 -22.57
C ASP A 231 14.21 -6.76 -21.91
N GLY A 232 14.50 -6.78 -20.62
CA GLY A 232 14.55 -5.60 -19.77
C GLY A 232 13.20 -5.07 -19.31
N PHE A 233 12.10 -5.81 -19.54
CA PHE A 233 10.74 -5.51 -19.06
C PHE A 233 10.70 -5.25 -17.56
N THR A 234 9.86 -4.30 -17.14
CA THR A 234 9.70 -3.93 -15.74
C THR A 234 8.23 -4.03 -15.32
N PHE A 235 7.99 -4.56 -14.14
CA PHE A 235 6.67 -5.01 -13.75
C PHE A 235 6.33 -4.74 -12.29
N GLN A 236 5.07 -4.46 -12.03
CA GLN A 236 4.50 -4.50 -10.70
C GLN A 236 3.11 -5.11 -10.72
N THR A 237 2.79 -5.86 -9.67
CA THR A 237 1.45 -6.42 -9.46
C THR A 237 0.92 -6.01 -8.09
N GLY A 238 -0.40 -5.76 -8.01
CA GLY A 238 -1.08 -5.61 -6.73
C GLY A 238 -1.13 -6.92 -5.94
N ALA A 239 -1.39 -6.83 -4.64
CA ALA A 239 -1.48 -7.97 -3.73
C ALA A 239 -2.76 -8.83 -3.90
N GLY A 240 -3.68 -8.46 -4.78
CA GLY A 240 -4.93 -9.19 -5.00
C GLY A 240 -4.72 -10.52 -5.74
N GLY A 241 -5.56 -11.53 -5.44
CA GLY A 241 -5.39 -12.87 -6.00
C GLY A 241 -5.43 -12.95 -7.53
N THR A 242 -6.27 -12.14 -8.19
CA THR A 242 -6.32 -12.04 -9.66
C THR A 242 -5.06 -11.35 -10.19
N SER A 243 -4.58 -10.29 -9.55
CA SER A 243 -3.34 -9.60 -9.93
C SER A 243 -2.12 -10.53 -9.84
N LEU A 244 -2.04 -11.35 -8.78
CA LEU A 244 -1.00 -12.36 -8.65
C LEU A 244 -1.11 -13.47 -9.73
N ALA A 245 -2.32 -13.86 -10.11
CA ALA A 245 -2.51 -14.80 -11.22
C ALA A 245 -2.00 -14.23 -12.56
N VAL A 246 -2.12 -12.90 -12.79
CA VAL A 246 -1.50 -12.26 -13.98
C VAL A 246 0.00 -12.46 -13.97
N ALA A 247 0.68 -12.27 -12.83
CA ALA A 247 2.13 -12.48 -12.73
C ALA A 247 2.52 -13.95 -13.00
N GLN A 248 1.68 -14.91 -12.60
CA GLN A 248 1.90 -16.32 -12.90
C GLN A 248 1.83 -16.58 -14.42
N TYR A 249 0.73 -16.19 -15.10
CA TYR A 249 0.59 -16.36 -16.55
C TYR A 249 1.64 -15.58 -17.33
N LEU A 250 2.01 -14.38 -16.86
CA LEU A 250 3.08 -13.60 -17.46
C LEU A 250 4.41 -14.35 -17.40
N GLY A 251 4.72 -14.98 -16.24
CA GLY A 251 5.92 -15.81 -16.09
C GLY A 251 5.94 -16.98 -17.07
N GLU A 252 4.79 -17.60 -17.39
CA GLU A 252 4.67 -18.65 -18.40
C GLU A 252 5.03 -18.11 -19.80
N ILE A 253 4.47 -16.97 -20.19
CA ILE A 253 4.77 -16.32 -21.48
C ILE A 253 6.25 -15.92 -21.56
N MET A 254 6.81 -15.32 -20.50
CA MET A 254 8.23 -14.93 -20.45
C MET A 254 9.14 -16.16 -20.63
N ARG A 255 8.80 -17.26 -19.99
CA ARG A 255 9.57 -18.52 -20.09
C ARG A 255 9.51 -19.11 -21.52
N GLU A 256 8.32 -19.13 -22.11
CA GLU A 256 8.13 -19.63 -23.50
C GLU A 256 8.86 -18.77 -24.53
N GLN A 257 8.93 -17.47 -24.33
CA GLN A 257 9.56 -16.52 -25.26
C GLN A 257 11.03 -16.23 -24.95
N GLY A 258 11.58 -16.77 -23.85
CA GLY A 258 12.96 -16.51 -23.41
C GLY A 258 13.20 -15.06 -22.97
N ILE A 259 12.17 -14.37 -22.49
CA ILE A 259 12.24 -12.96 -22.04
C ILE A 259 12.70 -12.88 -20.60
N VAL A 260 13.68 -12.02 -20.32
CA VAL A 260 14.15 -11.70 -18.97
C VAL A 260 13.78 -10.25 -18.63
N GLY A 261 12.98 -10.06 -17.57
CA GLY A 261 12.64 -8.73 -17.05
C GLY A 261 13.79 -8.10 -16.26
N ARG A 262 13.87 -6.78 -16.27
CA ARG A 262 14.88 -6.04 -15.51
C ARG A 262 14.58 -6.07 -14.02
N PHE A 263 13.35 -5.70 -13.63
CA PHE A 263 12.93 -5.77 -12.23
C PHE A 263 11.42 -5.99 -12.08
N ALA A 264 11.03 -6.60 -10.96
CA ALA A 264 9.70 -6.46 -10.39
C ALA A 264 9.76 -5.66 -9.10
N SER A 265 8.72 -4.88 -8.78
CA SER A 265 8.72 -3.94 -7.65
C SER A 265 7.42 -3.92 -6.87
N GLY A 266 7.44 -3.19 -5.75
CA GLY A 266 6.30 -2.92 -4.87
C GLY A 266 6.30 -3.81 -3.64
N GLY A 267 5.15 -4.38 -3.33
CA GLY A 267 5.03 -5.43 -2.30
C GLY A 267 5.39 -6.78 -2.90
N ILE A 268 6.38 -7.44 -2.34
CA ILE A 268 6.94 -8.68 -2.88
C ILE A 268 6.30 -9.90 -2.20
N THR A 269 5.92 -10.88 -3.03
CA THR A 269 5.41 -12.20 -2.60
C THR A 269 6.35 -13.32 -3.05
N GLY A 270 6.19 -14.50 -2.46
CA GLY A 270 6.93 -15.70 -2.86
C GLY A 270 6.77 -16.06 -4.35
N LEU A 271 5.67 -15.66 -4.99
CA LEU A 271 5.53 -15.82 -6.44
C LEU A 271 6.61 -15.04 -7.20
N LEU A 272 6.81 -13.77 -6.87
CA LEU A 272 7.84 -12.94 -7.51
C LEU A 272 9.25 -13.41 -7.15
N VAL A 273 9.45 -13.89 -5.92
CA VAL A 273 10.72 -14.54 -5.49
C VAL A 273 11.02 -15.77 -6.36
N ASN A 274 10.01 -16.60 -6.66
CA ASN A 274 10.22 -17.76 -7.54
C ASN A 274 10.58 -17.33 -8.97
N LEU A 275 9.93 -16.30 -9.52
CA LEU A 275 10.30 -15.77 -10.84
C LEU A 275 11.74 -15.21 -10.86
N LEU A 276 12.21 -14.58 -9.75
CA LEU A 276 13.60 -14.16 -9.60
C LEU A 276 14.56 -15.37 -9.58
N ARG A 277 14.25 -16.42 -8.80
CA ARG A 277 15.07 -17.64 -8.71
C ARG A 277 15.16 -18.39 -10.02
N GLU A 278 14.08 -18.39 -10.80
CA GLU A 278 14.03 -18.93 -12.16
C GLU A 278 14.81 -18.09 -13.18
N GLY A 279 15.26 -16.88 -12.82
CA GLY A 279 15.97 -15.97 -13.71
C GLY A 279 15.05 -15.21 -14.66
N LEU A 280 13.74 -15.18 -14.43
CA LEU A 280 12.79 -14.41 -15.25
C LEU A 280 12.80 -12.91 -14.92
N PHE A 281 13.31 -12.51 -13.75
CA PHE A 281 13.67 -11.14 -13.42
C PHE A 281 15.11 -11.07 -12.92
N GLU A 282 15.82 -9.99 -13.25
CA GLU A 282 17.20 -9.77 -12.79
C GLU A 282 17.25 -9.32 -11.32
N THR A 283 16.23 -8.57 -10.86
CA THR A 283 16.16 -8.08 -9.48
C THR A 283 14.71 -7.86 -9.01
N LEU A 284 14.53 -7.85 -7.69
CA LEU A 284 13.31 -7.37 -7.02
C LEU A 284 13.63 -6.10 -6.24
N LEU A 285 12.74 -5.11 -6.31
CA LEU A 285 12.81 -3.85 -5.57
C LEU A 285 11.66 -3.80 -4.58
N ASP A 286 11.93 -4.09 -3.33
CA ASP A 286 10.96 -4.38 -2.27
C ASP A 286 10.79 -3.21 -1.31
N VAL A 287 9.58 -2.68 -1.22
CA VAL A 287 9.20 -1.69 -0.21
C VAL A 287 8.51 -2.35 1.00
N GLN A 288 7.95 -3.56 0.81
CA GLN A 288 7.31 -4.36 1.86
C GLN A 288 7.20 -5.83 1.44
N CYS A 289 7.68 -6.77 2.26
CA CYS A 289 7.41 -8.19 2.07
C CYS A 289 5.98 -8.55 2.45
N PHE A 290 5.32 -9.39 1.64
CA PHE A 290 3.93 -9.80 1.86
C PHE A 290 3.76 -11.23 2.35
N ASP A 291 4.83 -12.01 2.39
CA ASP A 291 4.83 -13.37 2.91
C ASP A 291 6.22 -13.78 3.40
N ARG A 292 6.27 -14.95 4.03
CA ARG A 292 7.50 -15.46 4.63
C ARG A 292 8.60 -15.73 3.59
N GLU A 293 8.23 -16.15 2.38
CA GLU A 293 9.20 -16.45 1.32
C GLU A 293 9.93 -15.18 0.87
N ALA A 294 9.20 -14.06 0.77
CA ALA A 294 9.79 -12.75 0.48
C ALA A 294 10.72 -12.29 1.63
N VAL A 295 10.32 -12.50 2.89
CA VAL A 295 11.15 -12.17 4.07
C VAL A 295 12.46 -12.95 4.08
N LEU A 296 12.45 -14.25 3.77
CA LEU A 296 13.66 -15.04 3.68
C LEU A 296 14.54 -14.58 2.51
N SER A 297 13.92 -14.39 1.36
CA SER A 297 14.64 -14.00 0.14
C SER A 297 15.38 -12.67 0.28
N ILE A 298 14.76 -11.64 0.89
CA ILE A 298 15.41 -10.32 1.05
C ILE A 298 16.60 -10.35 1.99
N GLY A 299 16.66 -11.34 2.87
CA GLY A 299 17.80 -11.58 3.78
C GLY A 299 18.94 -12.39 3.14
N GLU A 300 18.66 -13.16 2.08
CA GLU A 300 19.57 -14.18 1.54
C GLU A 300 20.02 -13.89 0.10
N ASP A 301 19.18 -13.31 -0.75
CA ASP A 301 19.45 -13.08 -2.18
C ASP A 301 19.78 -11.61 -2.44
N ALA A 302 21.02 -11.30 -2.78
CA ALA A 302 21.50 -9.95 -3.08
C ALA A 302 20.75 -9.28 -4.26
N ARG A 303 20.02 -10.05 -5.09
CA ARG A 303 19.18 -9.53 -6.17
C ARG A 303 17.81 -9.06 -5.66
N HIS A 304 17.45 -9.35 -4.42
CA HIS A 304 16.25 -8.87 -3.75
C HIS A 304 16.60 -7.67 -2.87
N GLY A 305 16.47 -6.47 -3.44
CA GLY A 305 16.88 -5.23 -2.81
C GLY A 305 15.72 -4.51 -2.11
N GLU A 306 16.01 -3.99 -0.92
CA GLU A 306 15.12 -3.12 -0.15
C GLU A 306 15.14 -1.69 -0.71
N ILE A 307 13.98 -1.03 -0.77
CA ILE A 307 13.86 0.37 -1.17
C ILE A 307 12.97 1.16 -0.21
N SER A 308 13.27 2.46 -0.01
CA SER A 308 12.40 3.37 0.74
C SER A 308 11.12 3.69 -0.02
N ALA A 309 10.06 4.11 0.70
CA ALA A 309 8.84 4.62 0.07
C ALA A 309 9.11 5.86 -0.79
N THR A 310 10.09 6.69 -0.42
CA THR A 310 10.54 7.83 -1.22
C THR A 310 11.07 7.36 -2.57
N ARG A 311 12.02 6.41 -2.57
CA ARG A 311 12.56 5.82 -3.81
C ARG A 311 11.52 5.04 -4.59
N TYR A 312 10.60 4.38 -3.90
CA TYR A 312 9.53 3.61 -4.53
C TYR A 312 8.65 4.49 -5.41
N ALA A 313 8.08 5.59 -4.86
CA ALA A 313 6.97 6.25 -5.52
C ALA A 313 6.85 7.76 -5.28
N SER A 314 7.76 8.41 -4.52
CA SER A 314 7.62 9.84 -4.26
C SER A 314 7.82 10.67 -5.53
N PRO A 315 6.86 11.53 -5.92
CA PRO A 315 7.03 12.47 -7.03
C PRO A 315 8.04 13.58 -6.71
N ALA A 316 8.37 13.79 -5.42
CA ALA A 316 9.42 14.75 -5.00
C ALA A 316 10.82 14.14 -5.14
N ALA A 317 10.95 12.82 -5.27
CA ALA A 317 12.24 12.17 -5.52
C ALA A 317 12.78 12.54 -6.90
N LYS A 318 14.11 12.64 -7.02
CA LYS A 318 14.77 12.89 -8.32
C LYS A 318 14.52 11.79 -9.35
N SER A 319 14.19 10.58 -8.88
CA SER A 319 13.80 9.43 -9.68
C SER A 319 13.08 8.43 -8.78
N SER A 320 11.87 8.02 -9.16
CA SER A 320 11.13 7.00 -8.43
C SER A 320 11.02 5.72 -9.26
N VAL A 321 10.94 4.57 -8.58
CA VAL A 321 10.88 3.25 -9.24
C VAL A 321 9.62 3.13 -10.10
N VAL A 322 8.49 3.68 -9.62
CA VAL A 322 7.22 3.62 -10.37
C VAL A 322 7.29 4.32 -11.72
N ASP A 323 8.13 5.35 -11.88
CA ASP A 323 8.29 6.06 -13.15
C ASP A 323 9.11 5.25 -14.19
N HIS A 324 9.68 4.13 -13.78
CA HIS A 324 10.39 3.17 -14.64
C HIS A 324 9.60 1.90 -14.93
N LEU A 325 8.34 1.81 -14.51
CA LEU A 325 7.50 0.64 -14.77
C LEU A 325 7.01 0.62 -16.21
N ASP A 326 7.17 -0.53 -16.87
CA ASP A 326 6.51 -0.78 -18.15
C ASP A 326 5.04 -1.11 -17.92
N VAL A 327 4.73 -2.01 -16.99
CA VAL A 327 3.35 -2.44 -16.70
C VAL A 327 3.07 -2.53 -15.21
N VAL A 328 1.89 -2.07 -14.81
CA VAL A 328 1.33 -2.33 -13.48
C VAL A 328 -0.04 -2.98 -13.57
N ILE A 329 -0.30 -3.97 -12.68
CA ILE A 329 -1.60 -4.62 -12.53
C ILE A 329 -2.25 -4.18 -11.23
N LEU A 330 -3.46 -3.67 -11.34
CA LEU A 330 -4.22 -3.05 -10.25
C LEU A 330 -5.61 -3.67 -10.15
N GLY A 331 -6.21 -3.58 -8.98
CA GLY A 331 -7.61 -3.96 -8.76
C GLY A 331 -8.51 -2.73 -8.63
N ALA A 332 -9.81 -2.96 -8.58
CA ALA A 332 -10.81 -1.91 -8.33
C ALA A 332 -11.94 -2.41 -7.42
N THR A 333 -12.48 -1.51 -6.61
CA THR A 333 -13.80 -1.69 -5.98
C THR A 333 -14.88 -1.24 -6.96
N GLU A 334 -14.65 -0.13 -7.66
CA GLU A 334 -15.46 0.39 -8.76
C GLU A 334 -14.54 1.05 -9.79
N ILE A 335 -14.99 1.06 -11.05
CA ILE A 335 -14.43 1.86 -12.14
C ILE A 335 -15.57 2.53 -12.90
N ASP A 336 -15.42 3.80 -13.27
CA ASP A 336 -16.46 4.47 -14.05
C ASP A 336 -16.14 4.52 -15.55
N THR A 337 -17.11 5.03 -16.31
CA THR A 337 -17.00 5.12 -17.76
C THR A 337 -15.92 6.10 -18.24
N ASP A 338 -15.42 6.97 -17.37
CA ASP A 338 -14.27 7.84 -17.59
C ASP A 338 -12.95 7.24 -17.08
N PHE A 339 -12.98 5.93 -16.68
CA PHE A 339 -11.85 5.17 -16.13
C PHE A 339 -11.37 5.61 -14.75
N ASN A 340 -12.06 6.50 -14.04
CA ASN A 340 -11.73 6.77 -12.65
C ASN A 340 -11.94 5.50 -11.81
N VAL A 341 -11.03 5.25 -10.86
CA VAL A 341 -11.06 4.05 -10.01
C VAL A 341 -11.28 4.42 -8.57
N ASN A 342 -12.14 3.66 -7.90
CA ASN A 342 -12.36 3.69 -6.47
C ASN A 342 -11.74 2.45 -5.80
N VAL A 343 -10.93 2.67 -4.76
CA VAL A 343 -10.41 1.66 -3.84
C VAL A 343 -10.48 2.12 -2.37
N HIS A 344 -11.09 3.29 -2.09
CA HIS A 344 -11.27 3.81 -0.74
C HIS A 344 -12.59 3.38 -0.11
N THR A 345 -13.67 3.39 -0.88
CA THR A 345 -15.01 3.14 -0.36
C THR A 345 -15.68 1.95 -1.04
N ASP A 346 -16.66 1.35 -0.36
CA ASP A 346 -17.63 0.47 -1.00
C ASP A 346 -18.68 1.28 -1.80
N SER A 347 -19.61 0.58 -2.43
CA SER A 347 -20.69 1.19 -3.24
C SER A 347 -21.68 2.03 -2.40
N ASN A 348 -21.64 1.95 -1.08
CA ASN A 348 -22.45 2.74 -0.15
C ASN A 348 -21.67 3.92 0.45
N GLY A 349 -20.43 4.16 0.03
CA GLY A 349 -19.58 5.24 0.54
C GLY A 349 -18.87 4.94 1.85
N VAL A 350 -18.94 3.69 2.35
CA VAL A 350 -18.24 3.27 3.58
C VAL A 350 -16.77 3.11 3.28
N ILE A 351 -15.90 3.75 4.05
CA ILE A 351 -14.45 3.58 3.95
C ILE A 351 -14.08 2.13 4.26
N MET A 352 -13.36 1.48 3.34
CA MET A 352 -12.93 0.10 3.46
C MET A 352 -11.51 -0.18 2.97
N GLY A 353 -10.82 0.85 2.49
CA GLY A 353 -9.52 0.72 1.86
C GLY A 353 -8.72 2.00 1.83
N GLY A 354 -7.96 2.16 0.79
CA GLY A 354 -7.15 3.33 0.48
C GLY A 354 -6.28 3.08 -0.74
N SER A 355 -5.73 4.14 -1.31
CA SER A 355 -4.91 4.05 -2.52
C SER A 355 -3.67 3.17 -2.34
N GLY A 356 -3.04 3.21 -1.16
CA GLY A 356 -1.72 2.58 -1.05
C GLY A 356 -0.79 3.12 -2.15
N GLY A 357 -0.21 2.21 -2.94
CA GLY A 357 0.60 2.56 -4.12
C GLY A 357 -0.17 2.55 -5.45
N HIS A 358 -1.51 2.40 -5.42
CA HIS A 358 -2.34 2.25 -6.63
C HIS A 358 -2.22 3.46 -7.56
N SER A 359 -2.52 4.65 -7.06
CA SER A 359 -2.43 5.89 -7.86
C SER A 359 -0.98 6.25 -8.25
N ASP A 360 0.00 5.94 -7.38
CA ASP A 360 1.41 6.19 -7.69
C ASP A 360 1.88 5.38 -8.90
N THR A 361 1.56 4.08 -8.90
CA THR A 361 1.99 3.17 -9.96
C THR A 361 1.20 3.32 -11.24
N ALA A 362 -0.10 3.69 -11.14
CA ALA A 362 -0.90 4.02 -12.31
C ALA A 362 -0.33 5.24 -13.04
N ALA A 363 0.00 6.31 -12.30
CA ALA A 363 0.56 7.53 -12.89
C ALA A 363 1.98 7.34 -13.46
N GLY A 364 2.79 6.44 -12.85
CA GLY A 364 4.19 6.25 -13.27
C GLY A 364 4.39 5.23 -14.40
N ALA A 365 3.54 4.19 -14.48
CA ALA A 365 3.71 3.09 -15.44
C ALA A 365 3.35 3.50 -16.88
N LYS A 366 4.02 2.89 -17.86
CA LYS A 366 3.69 3.08 -19.29
C LYS A 366 2.34 2.44 -19.66
N LEU A 367 1.93 1.39 -18.94
CA LEU A 367 0.66 0.70 -19.12
C LEU A 367 0.10 0.29 -17.77
N SER A 368 -1.02 0.89 -17.39
CA SER A 368 -1.77 0.58 -16.19
C SER A 368 -3.02 -0.24 -16.54
N ILE A 369 -3.13 -1.43 -15.91
CA ILE A 369 -4.20 -2.40 -16.19
C ILE A 369 -5.02 -2.64 -14.94
N ILE A 370 -6.31 -2.37 -14.99
CA ILE A 370 -7.27 -2.81 -13.99
C ILE A 370 -7.75 -4.22 -14.33
N VAL A 371 -7.64 -5.13 -13.38
CA VAL A 371 -8.18 -6.50 -13.48
C VAL A 371 -9.33 -6.65 -12.48
N ALA A 372 -10.55 -6.83 -12.99
CA ALA A 372 -11.74 -6.90 -12.15
C ALA A 372 -12.89 -7.65 -12.84
N PRO A 373 -13.72 -8.42 -12.09
CA PRO A 373 -14.98 -8.91 -12.63
C PRO A 373 -15.92 -7.74 -12.87
N ILE A 374 -16.89 -7.88 -13.81
CA ILE A 374 -17.86 -6.79 -14.07
C ILE A 374 -18.81 -6.54 -12.88
N MET A 375 -18.90 -7.48 -11.94
CA MET A 375 -19.74 -7.36 -10.74
C MET A 375 -19.11 -8.09 -9.55
N ARG A 376 -19.44 -7.63 -8.34
CA ARG A 376 -19.08 -8.28 -7.07
C ARG A 376 -20.26 -8.20 -6.11
N ALA A 377 -20.56 -9.31 -5.41
CA ALA A 377 -21.66 -9.40 -4.44
C ALA A 377 -23.00 -8.82 -4.97
N ARG A 378 -23.35 -9.11 -6.21
CA ARG A 378 -24.54 -8.64 -6.94
C ARG A 378 -24.58 -7.13 -7.23
N MET A 379 -23.47 -6.42 -7.05
CA MET A 379 -23.34 -5.01 -7.43
C MET A 379 -22.48 -4.89 -8.70
N PRO A 380 -22.85 -4.04 -9.67
CA PRO A 380 -22.00 -3.78 -10.81
C PRO A 380 -20.73 -3.06 -10.34
N LEU A 381 -19.60 -3.46 -10.89
CA LEU A 381 -18.31 -2.82 -10.59
C LEU A 381 -18.04 -1.66 -11.54
N ILE A 382 -18.60 -1.73 -12.77
CA ILE A 382 -18.50 -0.68 -13.77
C ILE A 382 -19.73 0.23 -13.65
N VAL A 383 -19.50 1.53 -13.42
CA VAL A 383 -20.53 2.49 -13.04
C VAL A 383 -20.46 3.76 -13.90
N ASP A 384 -21.47 4.64 -13.83
CA ASP A 384 -21.41 5.94 -14.53
C ASP A 384 -20.37 6.87 -13.88
N ARG A 385 -20.32 6.87 -12.53
CA ARG A 385 -19.37 7.63 -11.74
C ARG A 385 -19.05 6.86 -10.47
N VAL A 386 -17.78 6.74 -10.14
CA VAL A 386 -17.31 6.12 -8.88
C VAL A 386 -17.75 6.93 -7.66
N GLY A 387 -17.93 6.24 -6.53
CA GLY A 387 -18.28 6.89 -5.27
C GLY A 387 -17.17 7.79 -4.74
N THR A 388 -15.91 7.41 -4.97
CA THR A 388 -14.72 8.16 -4.57
C THR A 388 -13.63 7.98 -5.62
N ILE A 389 -13.04 9.06 -6.09
CA ILE A 389 -11.89 8.99 -7.01
C ILE A 389 -10.64 8.71 -6.18
N SER A 390 -10.11 7.50 -6.32
CA SER A 390 -8.82 7.09 -5.74
C SER A 390 -7.67 7.24 -6.71
N THR A 391 -7.93 6.95 -7.99
CA THR A 391 -6.99 7.08 -9.09
C THR A 391 -7.73 7.71 -10.27
N PRO A 392 -7.23 8.82 -10.81
CA PRO A 392 -7.83 9.48 -11.97
C PRO A 392 -7.86 8.57 -13.21
N GLY A 393 -8.89 8.69 -14.03
CA GLY A 393 -9.04 7.90 -15.25
C GLY A 393 -7.97 8.19 -16.30
N GLU A 394 -7.31 9.33 -16.22
CA GLU A 394 -6.18 9.66 -17.10
C GLU A 394 -4.96 8.77 -16.87
N ASP A 395 -4.83 8.17 -15.68
CA ASP A 395 -3.75 7.26 -15.33
C ASP A 395 -4.09 5.78 -15.60
N ILE A 396 -5.31 5.47 -16.07
CA ILE A 396 -5.75 4.10 -16.33
C ILE A 396 -5.89 3.86 -17.82
N ASP A 397 -5.22 2.83 -18.34
CA ASP A 397 -5.14 2.55 -19.77
C ASP A 397 -6.09 1.45 -20.22
N LEU A 398 -6.27 0.43 -19.38
CA LEU A 398 -6.98 -0.79 -19.75
C LEU A 398 -7.76 -1.38 -18.58
N LEU A 399 -9.01 -1.73 -18.81
CA LEU A 399 -9.81 -2.59 -17.94
C LEU A 399 -9.93 -3.98 -18.57
N VAL A 400 -9.59 -5.03 -17.82
CA VAL A 400 -9.73 -6.44 -18.23
C VAL A 400 -10.77 -7.12 -17.36
N THR A 401 -11.79 -7.67 -18.01
CA THR A 401 -12.90 -8.38 -17.37
C THR A 401 -13.11 -9.75 -18.02
N GLN A 402 -13.96 -10.58 -17.44
CA GLN A 402 -14.35 -11.87 -18.04
C GLN A 402 -15.20 -11.74 -19.30
N TYR A 403 -15.68 -10.55 -19.65
CA TYR A 403 -16.52 -10.30 -20.84
C TYR A 403 -15.84 -9.47 -21.93
N GLY A 404 -14.60 -9.07 -21.72
CA GLY A 404 -13.81 -8.32 -22.68
C GLY A 404 -12.91 -7.29 -22.02
N LEU A 405 -12.17 -6.61 -22.89
CA LEU A 405 -11.18 -5.62 -22.54
C LEU A 405 -11.67 -4.24 -22.98
N ALA A 406 -11.67 -3.26 -22.09
CA ALA A 406 -11.98 -1.88 -22.44
C ALA A 406 -10.71 -1.02 -22.37
N CYS A 407 -10.27 -0.49 -23.52
CA CYS A 407 -9.17 0.46 -23.59
C CYS A 407 -9.69 1.87 -23.30
N ASN A 408 -8.93 2.64 -22.53
CA ASN A 408 -9.16 4.07 -22.41
C ASN A 408 -9.12 4.70 -23.81
N PRO A 409 -10.07 5.57 -24.20
CA PRO A 409 -10.10 6.20 -25.53
C PRO A 409 -8.81 6.94 -25.91
N ARG A 410 -8.01 7.37 -24.93
CA ARG A 410 -6.69 7.98 -25.15
C ARG A 410 -5.65 7.01 -25.68
N ARG A 411 -5.88 5.69 -25.59
CA ARG A 411 -4.97 4.60 -25.95
C ARG A 411 -5.41 3.87 -27.24
N SER A 412 -5.78 4.60 -28.27
CA SER A 412 -6.27 4.03 -29.55
C SER A 412 -5.26 3.07 -30.21
N GLU A 413 -3.95 3.35 -30.09
CA GLU A 413 -2.91 2.47 -30.61
C GLU A 413 -2.88 1.14 -29.85
N LEU A 414 -3.02 1.17 -28.52
CA LEU A 414 -3.12 -0.04 -27.70
C LEU A 414 -4.36 -0.85 -28.13
N ALA A 415 -5.53 -0.22 -28.23
CA ALA A 415 -6.75 -0.89 -28.68
C ALA A 415 -6.53 -1.62 -30.01
N SER A 416 -5.95 -0.94 -31.01
CA SER A 416 -5.66 -1.53 -32.33
C SER A 416 -4.65 -2.69 -32.27
N ARG A 417 -3.71 -2.68 -31.35
CA ARG A 417 -2.76 -3.80 -31.15
C ARG A 417 -3.47 -5.02 -30.53
N LEU A 418 -4.34 -4.78 -29.53
CA LEU A 418 -5.09 -5.85 -28.87
C LEU A 418 -6.07 -6.50 -29.83
N GLU A 419 -6.79 -5.72 -30.66
CA GLU A 419 -7.70 -6.23 -31.69
C GLU A 419 -6.97 -7.08 -32.73
N ARG A 420 -5.80 -6.63 -33.22
CA ARG A 420 -4.97 -7.41 -34.15
C ARG A 420 -4.45 -8.71 -33.54
N ALA A 421 -4.27 -8.76 -32.24
CA ALA A 421 -3.91 -9.97 -31.51
C ALA A 421 -5.13 -10.90 -31.24
N GLY A 422 -6.34 -10.53 -31.71
CA GLY A 422 -7.57 -11.32 -31.55
C GLY A 422 -8.17 -11.24 -30.14
N LEU A 423 -7.80 -10.22 -29.35
CA LEU A 423 -8.39 -10.03 -28.03
C LEU A 423 -9.74 -9.31 -28.14
N PRO A 424 -10.73 -9.65 -27.27
CA PRO A 424 -12.09 -9.11 -27.34
C PRO A 424 -12.13 -7.67 -26.77
N VAL A 425 -11.69 -6.69 -27.57
CA VAL A 425 -11.77 -5.28 -27.21
C VAL A 425 -13.20 -4.79 -27.40
N VAL A 426 -13.77 -4.18 -26.37
CA VAL A 426 -15.14 -3.68 -26.35
C VAL A 426 -15.21 -2.30 -25.66
N PRO A 427 -16.20 -1.45 -26.00
CA PRO A 427 -16.42 -0.20 -25.27
C PRO A 427 -16.74 -0.45 -23.79
N ILE A 428 -16.25 0.41 -22.89
CA ILE A 428 -16.55 0.29 -21.46
C ILE A 428 -18.04 0.38 -21.15
N HIS A 429 -18.79 1.15 -21.95
CA HIS A 429 -20.25 1.27 -21.84
C HIS A 429 -20.98 -0.07 -22.09
N ASP A 430 -20.45 -0.91 -22.98
CA ASP A 430 -21.03 -2.24 -23.26
C ASP A 430 -20.80 -3.18 -22.08
N LEU A 431 -19.61 -3.12 -21.44
CA LEU A 431 -19.32 -3.87 -20.22
C LEU A 431 -20.21 -3.41 -19.07
N LYS A 432 -20.43 -2.10 -18.92
CA LYS A 432 -21.37 -1.54 -17.94
C LYS A 432 -22.79 -2.05 -18.18
N ALA A 433 -23.31 -1.91 -19.42
CA ALA A 433 -24.65 -2.39 -19.79
C ALA A 433 -24.79 -3.90 -19.53
N LYS A 434 -23.74 -4.67 -19.81
CA LYS A 434 -23.69 -6.10 -19.49
C LYS A 434 -23.77 -6.37 -17.99
N ALA A 435 -23.05 -5.62 -17.17
CA ALA A 435 -23.10 -5.73 -15.72
C ALA A 435 -24.52 -5.44 -15.21
N GLU A 436 -25.12 -4.31 -15.62
CA GLU A 436 -26.45 -3.88 -15.23
C GLU A 436 -27.56 -4.83 -15.70
N SER A 437 -27.39 -5.50 -16.86
CA SER A 437 -28.32 -6.53 -17.32
C SER A 437 -28.41 -7.75 -16.38
N ILE A 438 -27.36 -7.99 -15.59
CA ILE A 438 -27.27 -9.11 -14.64
C ILE A 438 -27.67 -8.66 -13.23
N THR A 439 -27.20 -7.49 -12.80
CA THR A 439 -27.36 -6.99 -11.43
C THR A 439 -28.60 -6.12 -11.24
N GLY A 440 -29.16 -5.57 -12.31
CA GLY A 440 -30.00 -4.38 -12.27
C GLY A 440 -29.15 -3.11 -12.07
N VAL A 441 -29.79 -1.96 -12.21
CA VAL A 441 -29.17 -0.66 -11.90
C VAL A 441 -29.36 -0.37 -10.42
N PRO A 442 -28.28 -0.30 -9.62
CA PRO A 442 -28.42 -0.08 -8.18
C PRO A 442 -28.86 1.35 -7.88
N THR A 443 -29.75 1.50 -6.93
CA THR A 443 -30.03 2.82 -6.35
C THR A 443 -28.82 3.20 -5.49
N ARG A 444 -28.12 4.25 -5.89
CA ARG A 444 -26.99 4.77 -5.11
C ARG A 444 -27.49 5.77 -4.08
N SER A 445 -27.02 5.61 -2.84
CA SER A 445 -27.21 6.63 -1.82
C SER A 445 -26.40 7.87 -2.21
N THR A 446 -27.07 9.02 -2.33
CA THR A 446 -26.38 10.30 -2.44
C THR A 446 -26.02 10.74 -1.02
N HIS A 447 -24.82 10.39 -0.56
CA HIS A 447 -24.37 10.83 0.76
C HIS A 447 -24.25 12.36 0.78
N LYS A 448 -25.03 12.99 1.66
CA LYS A 448 -25.08 14.45 1.85
C LYS A 448 -24.49 14.90 3.18
N GLY A 449 -23.87 13.98 3.94
CA GLY A 449 -23.28 14.28 5.24
C GLY A 449 -22.07 15.23 5.14
N ARG A 450 -21.58 15.70 6.28
CA ARG A 450 -20.35 16.50 6.32
C ARG A 450 -19.17 15.71 5.75
N PRO A 451 -18.15 16.39 5.22
CA PRO A 451 -16.90 15.73 4.84
C PRO A 451 -16.26 15.06 6.07
N ILE A 452 -15.77 13.84 5.90
CA ILE A 452 -15.07 13.06 6.93
C ILE A 452 -13.67 12.64 6.50
N ALA A 453 -13.37 12.68 5.20
CA ALA A 453 -12.04 12.40 4.69
C ALA A 453 -11.76 13.16 3.40
N ARG A 454 -10.48 13.44 3.16
CA ARG A 454 -9.93 14.00 1.93
C ARG A 454 -9.01 12.98 1.29
N VAL A 455 -9.15 12.78 -0.02
CA VAL A 455 -8.24 11.96 -0.84
C VAL A 455 -7.30 12.91 -1.59
N ILE A 456 -6.02 12.80 -1.28
CA ILE A 456 -4.97 13.66 -1.84
C ILE A 456 -4.15 12.87 -2.86
N SER A 457 -3.93 13.46 -4.04
CA SER A 457 -3.09 12.88 -5.08
C SER A 457 -1.63 12.76 -4.63
N ARG A 458 -0.82 12.00 -5.38
CA ARG A 458 0.63 11.92 -5.16
C ARG A 458 1.31 13.30 -5.18
N ASP A 459 0.76 14.25 -5.95
CA ASP A 459 1.30 15.60 -6.14
C ASP A 459 0.78 16.62 -5.13
N GLY A 460 -0.09 16.20 -4.20
CA GLY A 460 -0.65 17.06 -3.15
C GLY A 460 -1.98 17.74 -3.51
N MET A 461 -2.55 17.48 -4.69
CA MET A 461 -3.85 18.02 -5.08
C MET A 461 -5.01 17.25 -4.44
N LEU A 462 -6.09 17.94 -4.10
CA LEU A 462 -7.32 17.28 -3.67
C LEU A 462 -7.95 16.55 -4.86
N LEU A 463 -8.05 15.23 -4.78
CA LEU A 463 -8.75 14.40 -5.77
C LEU A 463 -10.24 14.32 -5.47
N ASP A 464 -10.59 14.04 -4.23
CA ASP A 464 -11.98 13.86 -3.81
C ASP A 464 -12.15 14.00 -2.30
N THR A 465 -13.41 14.06 -1.87
CA THR A 465 -13.81 14.04 -0.46
C THR A 465 -14.81 12.92 -0.20
N ILE A 466 -14.69 12.28 0.96
CA ILE A 466 -15.62 11.26 1.41
C ILE A 466 -16.57 11.89 2.42
N ALA A 467 -17.87 11.75 2.18
CA ALA A 467 -18.90 12.27 3.06
C ALA A 467 -19.31 11.26 4.13
N MET A 468 -19.75 11.76 5.29
CA MET A 468 -20.35 10.94 6.33
C MET A 468 -21.60 10.23 5.81
N ILE A 469 -21.72 8.94 6.12
CA ILE A 469 -22.93 8.18 5.85
C ILE A 469 -23.95 8.47 6.96
N GLU A 470 -25.20 8.75 6.55
CA GLU A 470 -26.32 8.86 7.46
C GLU A 470 -27.03 7.48 7.52
N ASP A 471 -27.43 7.08 8.73
CA ASP A 471 -28.15 5.80 8.97
C ASP A 471 -29.55 5.79 8.34
#